data_0caf81d4f4652a6591d6f3d544d07a0c
#
_entry.id   0caf81d4f4652a6591d6f3d544d07a0c
#
_cell.length_a   1.000
_cell.length_b   1.000
_cell.length_c   1.000
_cell.angle_alpha   90.00
_cell.angle_beta   90.00
_cell.angle_gamma   90.00
#
_symmetry.space_group_name_H-M   'P 1'
#
loop_
_entity.id
_entity.type
_entity.pdbx_description
1 polymer ?
#
loop_
_entity_poly.entity_id
_entity_poly.type
_entity_poly.pdbx_seq_one_letter_code
_entity_poly.pdbx_strand_id
1 'polypeptide(L)'
;MIEIILLGTGSPLVDPLRAGPSTLVRAGGRSFLFDCGRGVLMRAAAVGAPANQLTALLLTHLHSDHITDLNDVITSRWVTTFVPTPLSILGP
;
A
#
# COMPACT_ATOMS: atom_id res chain seq x y z
N MET A 1 -11.07 15.56 -8.25
CA MET A 1 -9.67 15.42 -8.72
C MET A 1 -9.16 14.01 -8.42
N ILE A 2 -8.38 13.46 -9.31
CA ILE A 2 -7.70 12.19 -9.09
C ILE A 2 -6.21 12.47 -8.98
N GLU A 3 -5.59 11.96 -7.93
CA GLU A 3 -4.15 12.05 -7.71
C GLU A 3 -3.53 10.67 -7.79
N ILE A 4 -2.45 10.53 -8.55
CA ILE A 4 -1.70 9.28 -8.68
C ILE A 4 -0.29 9.51 -8.17
N ILE A 5 0.15 8.69 -7.22
CA ILE A 5 1.48 8.78 -6.62
C ILE A 5 2.18 7.44 -6.78
N LEU A 6 3.33 7.44 -7.42
CA LEU A 6 4.18 6.25 -7.48
C LEU A 6 4.96 6.14 -6.18
N LEU A 7 4.54 5.25 -5.29
CA LEU A 7 5.20 5.04 -4.00
C LEU A 7 6.48 4.22 -4.14
N GLY A 8 6.50 3.29 -5.07
CA GLY A 8 7.65 2.46 -5.33
C GLY A 8 7.70 2.03 -6.78
N THR A 9 8.90 2.09 -7.33
CA THR A 9 9.18 1.73 -8.74
C THR A 9 10.25 0.64 -8.83
N GLY A 10 10.50 -0.07 -7.74
CA GLY A 10 11.49 -1.13 -7.69
C GLY A 10 11.06 -2.39 -8.41
N SER A 11 11.87 -3.41 -8.26
CA SER A 11 11.72 -4.72 -8.89
C SER A 11 11.94 -5.80 -7.83
N PRO A 12 11.94 -7.09 -8.19
CA PRO A 12 12.30 -8.15 -7.24
C PRO A 12 13.70 -7.98 -6.64
N LEU A 13 14.59 -7.30 -7.36
CA LEU A 13 15.92 -7.00 -6.84
C LEU A 13 15.87 -5.86 -5.84
N VAL A 14 16.54 -6.05 -4.70
CA VAL A 14 16.56 -5.04 -3.64
C VAL A 14 17.41 -3.86 -4.05
N ASP A 15 16.82 -2.67 -3.97
CA ASP A 15 17.50 -1.41 -4.20
C ASP A 15 17.28 -0.54 -2.95
N PRO A 16 18.34 -0.10 -2.25
CA PRO A 16 18.19 0.69 -1.02
C PRO A 16 17.55 2.05 -1.25
N LEU A 17 17.51 2.53 -2.49
CA LEU A 17 16.95 3.83 -2.84
C LEU A 17 15.56 3.75 -3.46
N ARG A 18 15.00 2.55 -3.62
CA ARG A 18 13.69 2.35 -4.24
C ARG A 18 12.85 1.36 -3.44
N ALA A 19 11.65 1.78 -3.08
CA ALA A 19 10.65 0.84 -2.57
C ALA A 19 10.18 -0.09 -3.70
N GLY A 20 9.66 -1.25 -3.33
CA GLY A 20 9.06 -2.18 -4.27
C GLY A 20 7.82 -1.60 -4.96
N PRO A 21 7.28 -2.31 -5.96
CA PRO A 21 6.19 -1.76 -6.78
C PRO A 21 4.95 -1.40 -5.96
N SER A 22 4.48 -0.16 -6.12
CA SER A 22 3.20 0.28 -5.58
C SER A 22 2.80 1.63 -6.16
N THR A 23 1.49 1.79 -6.36
CA THR A 23 0.89 3.05 -6.80
C THR A 23 -0.26 3.39 -5.87
N LEU A 24 -0.28 4.61 -5.35
CA LEU A 24 -1.39 5.14 -4.56
C LEU A 24 -2.27 5.99 -5.46
N VAL A 25 -3.57 5.74 -5.42
CA VAL A 25 -4.56 6.57 -6.12
C VAL A 25 -5.49 7.18 -5.09
N ARG A 26 -5.59 8.51 -5.10
CA ARG A 26 -6.56 9.25 -4.29
C ARG A 26 -7.65 9.80 -5.19
N ALA A 27 -8.89 9.50 -4.84
CA ALA A 27 -10.05 9.95 -5.60
C ALA A 27 -11.27 10.05 -4.69
N GLY A 28 -11.98 11.17 -4.74
CA GLY A 28 -13.22 11.35 -3.98
C GLY A 28 -13.05 11.18 -2.47
N GLY A 29 -11.94 11.62 -1.90
CA GLY A 29 -11.66 11.45 -0.47
C GLY A 29 -11.25 10.04 -0.07
N ARG A 30 -11.01 9.15 -1.02
CA ARG A 30 -10.64 7.76 -0.79
C ARG A 30 -9.23 7.50 -1.28
N SER A 31 -8.58 6.51 -0.68
CA SER A 31 -7.20 6.11 -1.00
C SER A 31 -7.15 4.63 -1.36
N PHE A 32 -6.69 4.36 -2.57
CA PHE A 32 -6.57 3.00 -3.10
C PHE A 32 -5.09 2.68 -3.31
N LEU A 33 -4.61 1.59 -2.71
CA LEU A 33 -3.23 1.15 -2.86
C LEU A 33 -3.18 0.00 -3.86
N PHE A 34 -2.43 0.18 -4.93
CA PHE A 34 -2.21 -0.87 -5.95
C PHE A 34 -0.84 -1.49 -5.71
N ASP A 35 -0.83 -2.75 -5.31
CA ASP A 35 0.34 -3.50 -4.87
C ASP A 35 0.98 -2.92 -3.61
N CYS A 36 1.71 -3.74 -2.89
CA CYS A 36 2.40 -3.31 -1.66
C CYS A 36 3.77 -3.99 -1.57
N GLY A 37 4.68 -3.44 -2.34
CA GLY A 37 6.06 -3.89 -2.36
C GLY A 37 6.83 -3.49 -1.11
N ARG A 38 8.09 -3.89 -1.08
CA ARG A 38 8.99 -3.67 0.06
C ARG A 38 9.16 -2.18 0.37
N GLY A 39 8.88 -1.79 1.62
CA GLY A 39 9.03 -0.41 2.09
C GLY A 39 7.88 0.53 1.71
N VAL A 40 6.85 0.03 1.07
CA VAL A 40 5.74 0.85 0.57
C VAL A 40 4.94 1.47 1.71
N LEU A 41 4.78 0.77 2.85
CA LEU A 41 4.04 1.32 3.98
C LEU A 41 4.68 2.60 4.50
N MET A 42 6.01 2.66 4.56
CA MET A 42 6.72 3.88 4.94
C MET A 42 6.49 5.01 3.93
N ARG A 43 6.49 4.68 2.65
CA ARG A 43 6.24 5.68 1.59
C ARG A 43 4.80 6.20 1.63
N ALA A 44 3.84 5.32 1.87
CA ALA A 44 2.44 5.73 2.01
C ALA A 44 2.26 6.67 3.21
N ALA A 45 2.87 6.37 4.34
CA ALA A 45 2.84 7.23 5.50
C ALA A 45 3.45 8.60 5.20
N ALA A 46 4.55 8.64 4.47
CA ALA A 46 5.23 9.90 4.11
C ALA A 46 4.37 10.82 3.25
N VAL A 47 3.43 10.29 2.48
CA VAL A 47 2.51 11.11 1.66
C VAL A 47 1.14 11.27 2.30
N GLY A 48 1.02 10.95 3.59
CA GLY A 48 -0.22 11.14 4.35
C GLY A 48 -1.29 10.10 4.06
N ALA A 49 -0.91 8.88 3.70
CA ALA A 49 -1.84 7.77 3.48
C ALA A 49 -1.46 6.56 4.36
N PRO A 50 -1.54 6.68 5.70
CA PRO A 50 -1.25 5.56 6.58
C PRO A 50 -2.24 4.41 6.36
N ALA A 51 -1.86 3.22 6.81
CA ALA A 51 -2.65 2.00 6.56
C ALA A 51 -4.11 2.10 7.02
N ASN A 52 -4.38 2.83 8.11
CA ASN A 52 -5.74 2.99 8.64
C ASN A 52 -6.63 3.89 7.79
N GLN A 53 -6.09 4.59 6.83
CA GLN A 53 -6.84 5.47 5.91
C GLN A 53 -7.02 4.86 4.52
N LEU A 54 -6.48 3.68 4.27
CA LEU A 54 -6.67 3.02 2.99
C LEU A 54 -8.11 2.52 2.85
N THR A 55 -8.72 2.81 1.72
CA THR A 55 -10.04 2.31 1.37
C THR A 55 -9.97 0.86 0.92
N ALA A 56 -8.98 0.54 0.10
CA ALA A 56 -8.75 -0.81 -0.39
C ALA A 56 -7.31 -1.00 -0.83
N LEU A 57 -6.86 -2.24 -0.80
CA LEU A 57 -5.61 -2.69 -1.38
C LEU A 57 -5.93 -3.60 -2.56
N LEU A 58 -5.39 -3.30 -3.72
CA LEU A 58 -5.61 -4.06 -4.94
C LEU A 58 -4.29 -4.70 -5.37
N LEU A 59 -4.27 -6.01 -5.48
CA LEU A 59 -3.08 -6.76 -5.88
C LEU A 59 -3.19 -7.13 -7.35
N THR A 60 -2.21 -6.69 -8.14
CA THR A 60 -2.19 -7.01 -9.58
C THR A 60 -1.85 -8.46 -9.80
N HIS A 61 -0.89 -8.98 -9.05
CA HIS A 61 -0.50 -10.38 -9.05
C HIS A 61 0.28 -10.70 -7.76
N LEU A 62 0.65 -11.96 -7.56
CA LEU A 62 1.16 -12.43 -6.28
C LEU A 62 2.68 -12.67 -6.25
N HIS A 63 3.45 -12.09 -7.15
CA HIS A 63 4.91 -12.12 -7.02
C HIS A 63 5.34 -11.42 -5.74
N SER A 64 6.40 -11.93 -5.11
CA SER A 64 6.81 -11.49 -3.77
C SER A 64 7.06 -9.99 -3.65
N ASP A 65 7.60 -9.37 -4.68
CA ASP A 65 7.91 -7.93 -4.68
C ASP A 65 6.66 -7.04 -4.72
N HIS A 66 5.48 -7.60 -5.02
CA HIS A 66 4.22 -6.89 -5.01
C HIS A 66 3.41 -7.09 -3.72
N ILE A 67 3.82 -8.02 -2.86
CA ILE A 67 3.09 -8.35 -1.62
C ILE A 67 3.98 -8.36 -0.37
N THR A 68 5.21 -7.91 -0.47
CA THR A 68 6.18 -7.96 0.64
C THR A 68 5.66 -7.27 1.89
N ASP A 69 5.04 -6.10 1.76
CA ASP A 69 4.53 -5.31 2.89
C ASP A 69 3.09 -5.66 3.29
N LEU A 70 2.46 -6.66 2.68
CA LEU A 70 1.06 -6.98 2.94
C LEU A 70 0.78 -7.21 4.42
N ASN A 71 1.60 -8.03 5.08
CA ASN A 71 1.44 -8.31 6.50
C ASN A 71 1.56 -7.03 7.34
N ASP A 72 2.50 -6.17 6.99
CA ASP A 72 2.74 -4.93 7.73
C ASP A 72 1.61 -3.92 7.54
N VAL A 73 1.04 -3.85 6.34
CA VAL A 73 -0.15 -3.03 6.08
C VAL A 73 -1.32 -3.48 6.96
N ILE A 74 -1.56 -4.79 7.04
CA ILE A 74 -2.64 -5.35 7.86
C ILE A 74 -2.40 -5.06 9.34
N THR A 75 -1.18 -5.32 9.83
CA THR A 75 -0.82 -5.12 11.24
C THR A 75 -0.89 -3.64 11.62
N SER A 76 -0.33 -2.76 10.81
CA SER A 76 -0.34 -1.33 11.08
C SER A 76 -1.76 -0.77 11.10
N ARG A 77 -2.62 -1.24 10.21
CA ARG A 77 -4.04 -0.86 10.23
C ARG A 77 -4.70 -1.32 11.53
N TRP A 78 -4.47 -2.56 11.91
CA TRP A 78 -5.07 -3.12 13.12
C TRP A 78 -4.66 -2.37 14.38
N VAL A 79 -3.36 -2.09 14.56
CA VAL A 79 -2.87 -1.44 15.79
C VAL A 79 -3.23 0.04 15.87
N THR A 80 -3.65 0.65 14.78
CA THR A 80 -4.00 2.09 14.73
C THR A 80 -5.51 2.33 14.65
N THR A 81 -6.34 1.29 14.76
CA THR A 81 -7.80 1.41 14.77
C THR A 81 -8.35 0.90 16.10
N PHE A 82 -9.37 1.59 16.64
CA PHE A 82 -9.96 1.27 17.95
C PHE A 82 -11.31 0.55 17.82
N VAL A 83 -11.80 0.42 16.61
CA VAL A 83 -13.01 -0.36 16.28
C VAL A 83 -12.67 -1.26 15.10
N PRO A 84 -13.41 -2.37 14.92
CA PRO A 84 -13.18 -3.24 13.74
C PRO A 84 -13.24 -2.45 12.44
N THR A 85 -12.14 -2.41 11.72
CA THR A 85 -11.99 -1.64 10.46
C THR A 85 -11.26 -2.51 9.44
N PRO A 86 -11.92 -3.57 8.93
CA PRO A 86 -11.26 -4.50 8.03
C PRO A 86 -10.82 -3.81 6.74
N LEU A 87 -9.67 -4.23 6.22
CA LEU A 87 -9.17 -3.77 4.94
C LEU A 87 -9.73 -4.64 3.82
N SER A 88 -10.37 -4.01 2.85
CA SER A 88 -10.75 -4.72 1.62
C SER A 88 -9.50 -4.98 0.79
N ILE A 89 -9.26 -6.26 0.48
CA ILE A 89 -8.14 -6.68 -0.37
C ILE A 89 -8.72 -7.40 -1.57
N LEU A 90 -8.41 -6.91 -2.76
CA LEU A 90 -8.87 -7.49 -4.01
C LEU A 90 -7.66 -7.95 -4.81
N GLY A 91 -7.79 -9.11 -5.45
CA GLY A 91 -6.71 -9.66 -6.26
C GLY A 91 -7.08 -10.99 -6.88
N PRO A 92 -6.15 -11.60 -7.62
CA PRO A 92 -6.39 -12.92 -8.22
C PRO A 92 -6.50 -14.02 -7.19
#